data_10378a34fd855c0106c4168f2631113e
#
_entry.id   10378a34fd855c0106c4168f2631113e
#
_cell.length_a   1.000
_cell.length_b   1.000
_cell.length_c   1.000
_cell.angle_alpha   90.00
_cell.angle_beta   90.00
_cell.angle_gamma   90.00
#
_symmetry.space_group_name_H-M   'P 1'
#
loop_
_entity.id
_entity.type
_entity.pdbx_description
1 polymer ?
#
loop_
_entity_poly.entity_id
_entity_poly.type
_entity_poly.pdbx_seq_one_letter_code
_entity_poly.pdbx_strand_id
1 'polypeptide(L)'
;MKQSAAFNLAIAAVFGLGSTAQASAGQSPAVVELFTSQGCSSCPPANANLVKLSNDPDVLALSFSVTYWDYLGWKDIFGKREFTDRQVTYEPALGQSGPFTPQMVINGHQSTVGYDLNEIRRVIASEPALSGPGIALVRDAAVIDAAKDRTDAVDVWLVRYAPGTVQVPVARGENAGETLPHAHVVHELKRLGTWDGKMLRLPIPAATGDLKSAIIVQEQKGGRILAAATD
;
A
#
# COMPACT_ATOMS: atom_id res chain seq x y z
N MET A 1 -17.96 -81.84 -14.92
CA MET A 1 -17.06 -81.02 -14.04
C MET A 1 -16.90 -79.70 -14.72
N LYS A 2 -17.58 -78.59 -14.19
CA LYS A 2 -17.50 -77.24 -14.73
C LYS A 2 -16.81 -76.42 -13.65
N GLN A 3 -15.60 -75.87 -13.92
CA GLN A 3 -14.88 -74.93 -13.05
C GLN A 3 -15.36 -73.56 -13.42
N SER A 4 -15.89 -72.85 -12.41
CA SER A 4 -16.21 -71.39 -12.48
C SER A 4 -15.02 -70.57 -11.96
N ALA A 5 -14.45 -69.80 -12.85
CA ALA A 5 -13.42 -68.85 -12.49
C ALA A 5 -14.07 -67.53 -11.95
N ALA A 6 -13.80 -67.15 -10.70
CA ALA A 6 -14.22 -65.91 -10.14
C ALA A 6 -13.17 -64.82 -10.51
N PHE A 7 -13.67 -63.77 -11.16
CA PHE A 7 -12.87 -62.61 -11.54
C PHE A 7 -12.96 -61.55 -10.41
N ASN A 8 -11.87 -61.37 -9.64
CA ASN A 8 -11.80 -60.32 -8.63
C ASN A 8 -11.40 -58.99 -9.29
N LEU A 9 -12.33 -58.04 -9.33
CA LEU A 9 -12.08 -56.71 -9.80
C LEU A 9 -11.58 -55.85 -8.63
N ALA A 10 -10.29 -55.54 -8.59
CA ALA A 10 -9.70 -54.63 -7.63
C ALA A 10 -9.89 -53.18 -8.10
N ILE A 11 -10.71 -52.40 -7.39
CA ILE A 11 -10.89 -50.97 -7.61
C ILE A 11 -9.76 -50.24 -6.86
N ALA A 12 -8.78 -49.68 -7.62
CA ALA A 12 -7.76 -48.80 -7.07
C ALA A 12 -8.35 -47.42 -6.92
N ALA A 13 -8.58 -46.99 -5.69
CA ALA A 13 -8.94 -45.61 -5.37
C ALA A 13 -7.70 -44.71 -5.48
N VAL A 14 -7.66 -43.89 -6.53
CA VAL A 14 -6.62 -42.85 -6.69
C VAL A 14 -7.02 -41.66 -5.78
N PHE A 15 -6.39 -41.57 -4.63
CA PHE A 15 -6.43 -40.34 -3.80
C PHE A 15 -5.57 -39.28 -4.48
N GLY A 16 -6.21 -38.34 -5.18
CA GLY A 16 -5.55 -37.16 -5.69
C GLY A 16 -5.14 -36.26 -4.50
N LEU A 17 -3.86 -36.23 -4.17
CA LEU A 17 -3.27 -35.23 -3.28
C LEU A 17 -3.36 -33.86 -3.98
N GLY A 18 -4.41 -33.10 -3.67
CA GLY A 18 -4.49 -31.71 -4.04
C GLY A 18 -3.37 -30.94 -3.35
N SER A 19 -2.31 -30.62 -4.08
CA SER A 19 -1.30 -29.66 -3.64
C SER A 19 -2.00 -28.30 -3.45
N THR A 20 -2.31 -27.95 -2.21
CA THR A 20 -2.59 -26.57 -1.86
C THR A 20 -1.30 -25.78 -2.07
N ALA A 21 -1.22 -25.02 -3.16
CA ALA A 21 -0.15 -24.04 -3.33
C ALA A 21 -0.26 -23.07 -2.15
N GLN A 22 0.58 -23.24 -1.14
CA GLN A 22 0.84 -22.22 -0.14
C GLN A 22 1.50 -21.07 -0.89
N ALA A 23 0.75 -19.98 -1.08
CA ALA A 23 1.36 -18.72 -1.46
C ALA A 23 2.40 -18.41 -0.38
N SER A 24 3.67 -18.48 -0.72
CA SER A 24 4.75 -18.01 0.14
C SER A 24 4.44 -16.54 0.41
N ALA A 25 4.09 -16.21 1.64
CA ALA A 25 3.99 -14.82 2.06
C ALA A 25 5.41 -14.24 1.93
N GLY A 26 5.65 -13.54 0.82
CA GLY A 26 6.88 -12.79 0.62
C GLY A 26 7.03 -11.78 1.77
N GLN A 27 8.26 -11.38 2.06
CA GLN A 27 8.51 -10.32 3.03
C GLN A 27 7.72 -9.07 2.61
N SER A 28 7.00 -8.45 3.55
CA SER A 28 6.26 -7.22 3.27
C SER A 28 7.22 -6.13 2.80
N PRO A 29 6.93 -5.42 1.70
CA PRO A 29 7.75 -4.29 1.26
C PRO A 29 7.72 -3.15 2.28
N ALA A 30 8.76 -2.34 2.33
CA ALA A 30 8.72 -1.08 3.05
C ALA A 30 7.67 -0.16 2.39
N VAL A 31 6.83 0.50 3.18
CA VAL A 31 5.79 1.39 2.66
C VAL A 31 6.27 2.83 2.73
N VAL A 32 6.28 3.52 1.59
CA VAL A 32 6.62 4.95 1.47
C VAL A 32 5.41 5.70 0.92
N GLU A 33 4.84 6.56 1.74
CA GLU A 33 3.70 7.41 1.39
C GLU A 33 4.18 8.85 1.21
N LEU A 34 4.15 9.35 -0.02
CA LEU A 34 4.46 10.73 -0.34
C LEU A 34 3.17 11.56 -0.33
N PHE A 35 3.06 12.50 0.58
CA PHE A 35 2.05 13.56 0.54
C PHE A 35 2.59 14.74 -0.26
N THR A 36 1.93 15.06 -1.36
CA THR A 36 2.38 16.01 -2.40
C THR A 36 1.22 16.82 -2.96
N SER A 37 1.52 17.82 -3.76
CA SER A 37 0.51 18.53 -4.57
C SER A 37 1.16 19.11 -5.83
N GLN A 38 0.40 19.11 -6.93
CA GLN A 38 0.77 19.82 -8.15
C GLN A 38 0.88 21.33 -7.94
N GLY A 39 0.18 21.89 -6.93
CA GLY A 39 0.25 23.30 -6.54
C GLY A 39 1.43 23.66 -5.64
N CYS A 40 2.23 22.71 -5.19
CA CYS A 40 3.33 22.91 -4.25
C CYS A 40 4.67 23.04 -4.99
N SER A 41 5.29 24.23 -5.01
CA SER A 41 6.54 24.50 -5.73
C SER A 41 7.77 23.74 -5.18
N SER A 42 7.72 23.32 -3.92
CA SER A 42 8.77 22.50 -3.31
C SER A 42 8.60 20.99 -3.51
N CYS A 43 7.50 20.53 -4.10
CA CYS A 43 7.19 19.11 -4.24
C CYS A 43 7.92 18.35 -5.37
N PRO A 44 8.31 18.97 -6.50
CA PRO A 44 8.86 18.24 -7.65
C PRO A 44 10.08 17.36 -7.34
N PRO A 45 11.06 17.74 -6.51
CA PRO A 45 12.19 16.88 -6.18
C PRO A 45 11.77 15.59 -5.46
N ALA A 46 10.80 15.67 -4.54
CA ALA A 46 10.28 14.50 -3.83
C ALA A 46 9.48 13.58 -4.76
N ASN A 47 8.69 14.14 -5.68
CA ASN A 47 8.01 13.36 -6.73
C ASN A 47 9.02 12.58 -7.58
N ALA A 48 10.10 13.23 -8.02
CA ALA A 48 11.15 12.57 -8.81
C ALA A 48 11.85 11.45 -8.02
N ASN A 49 12.03 11.60 -6.71
CA ASN A 49 12.58 10.56 -5.86
C ASN A 49 11.58 9.40 -5.66
N LEU A 50 10.29 9.67 -5.53
CA LEU A 50 9.27 8.62 -5.45
C LEU A 50 9.22 7.79 -6.75
N VAL A 51 9.41 8.41 -7.93
CA VAL A 51 9.55 7.68 -9.21
C VAL A 51 10.70 6.68 -9.16
N LYS A 52 11.84 7.05 -8.55
CA LYS A 52 12.98 6.12 -8.42
C LYS A 52 12.67 4.99 -7.44
N LEU A 53 11.99 5.29 -6.34
CA LEU A 53 11.59 4.30 -5.33
C LEU A 53 10.51 3.34 -5.86
N SER A 54 9.61 3.79 -6.73
CA SER A 54 8.56 2.94 -7.29
C SER A 54 9.07 1.84 -8.22
N ASN A 55 10.34 1.87 -8.62
CA ASN A 55 10.99 0.80 -9.37
C ASN A 55 11.71 -0.22 -8.48
N ASP A 56 11.70 -0.02 -7.15
CA ASP A 56 12.30 -0.92 -6.20
C ASP A 56 11.24 -1.96 -5.76
N PRO A 57 11.44 -3.27 -6.02
CA PRO A 57 10.45 -4.29 -5.68
C PRO A 57 10.24 -4.45 -4.17
N ASP A 58 11.20 -4.02 -3.36
CA ASP A 58 11.12 -4.09 -1.90
C ASP A 58 10.45 -2.85 -1.28
N VAL A 59 9.94 -1.92 -2.13
CA VAL A 59 9.28 -0.69 -1.70
C VAL A 59 7.90 -0.55 -2.32
N LEU A 60 6.88 -0.45 -1.49
CA LEU A 60 5.55 0.02 -1.90
C LEU A 60 5.53 1.55 -1.81
N ALA A 61 5.87 2.21 -2.91
CA ALA A 61 5.83 3.66 -3.04
C ALA A 61 4.43 4.11 -3.46
N LEU A 62 3.83 5.07 -2.75
CA LEU A 62 2.46 5.56 -2.98
C LEU A 62 2.44 7.09 -2.97
N SER A 63 1.81 7.71 -3.97
CA SER A 63 1.65 9.17 -4.06
C SER A 63 0.23 9.58 -3.66
N PHE A 64 0.12 10.37 -2.60
CA PHE A 64 -1.14 10.93 -2.08
C PHE A 64 -1.18 12.43 -2.36
N SER A 65 -2.07 12.88 -3.24
CA SER A 65 -2.25 14.31 -3.53
C SER A 65 -3.17 14.96 -2.51
N VAL A 66 -2.63 15.95 -1.77
CA VAL A 66 -3.37 16.74 -0.78
C VAL A 66 -4.08 17.93 -1.43
N THR A 67 -5.07 18.51 -0.74
CA THR A 67 -5.95 19.54 -1.31
C THR A 67 -5.72 20.94 -0.78
N TYR A 68 -4.87 21.11 0.25
CA TYR A 68 -4.72 22.42 0.89
C TYR A 68 -3.86 23.42 0.12
N TRP A 69 -3.36 23.06 -1.09
CA TRP A 69 -2.70 23.98 -2.02
C TRP A 69 -3.60 24.44 -3.17
N ASP A 70 -4.81 23.89 -3.32
CA ASP A 70 -5.74 24.19 -4.42
C ASP A 70 -6.10 25.69 -4.51
N TYR A 71 -6.03 26.42 -3.40
CA TYR A 71 -6.30 27.87 -3.35
C TYR A 71 -5.28 28.72 -4.11
N LEU A 72 -4.10 28.18 -4.46
CA LEU A 72 -3.08 28.88 -5.26
C LEU A 72 -3.42 28.98 -6.76
N GLY A 73 -4.64 28.60 -7.16
CA GLY A 73 -5.16 28.77 -8.52
C GLY A 73 -4.98 27.55 -9.42
N TRP A 74 -4.47 26.43 -8.89
CA TRP A 74 -4.43 25.14 -9.55
C TRP A 74 -5.00 24.07 -8.63
N LYS A 75 -6.10 23.45 -9.05
CA LYS A 75 -6.67 22.31 -8.35
C LYS A 75 -5.91 21.04 -8.76
N ASP A 76 -5.31 20.35 -7.81
CA ASP A 76 -4.65 19.08 -8.06
C ASP A 76 -5.65 18.04 -8.58
N ILE A 77 -5.40 17.49 -9.79
CA ILE A 77 -6.35 16.58 -10.45
C ILE A 77 -6.48 15.23 -9.74
N PHE A 78 -5.54 14.89 -8.87
CA PHE A 78 -5.56 13.68 -8.04
C PHE A 78 -5.90 14.00 -6.58
N GLY A 79 -6.01 15.29 -6.23
CA GLY A 79 -6.24 15.77 -4.86
C GLY A 79 -7.58 15.31 -4.29
N LYS A 80 -7.52 14.68 -3.10
CA LYS A 80 -8.70 14.27 -2.35
C LYS A 80 -8.60 14.66 -0.89
N ARG A 81 -9.72 15.05 -0.30
CA ARG A 81 -9.83 15.42 1.11
C ARG A 81 -9.36 14.27 2.02
N GLU A 82 -9.74 13.04 1.70
CA GLU A 82 -9.34 11.84 2.44
C GLU A 82 -7.83 11.63 2.50
N PHE A 83 -7.06 12.11 1.53
CA PHE A 83 -5.60 12.03 1.53
C PHE A 83 -4.98 13.08 2.45
N THR A 84 -5.56 14.28 2.50
CA THR A 84 -5.20 15.29 3.50
C THR A 84 -5.51 14.78 4.91
N ASP A 85 -6.69 14.19 5.11
CA ASP A 85 -7.11 13.64 6.40
C ASP A 85 -6.17 12.48 6.84
N ARG A 86 -5.71 11.63 5.89
CA ARG A 86 -4.68 10.61 6.18
C ARG A 86 -3.37 11.21 6.64
N GLN A 87 -2.88 12.26 5.98
CA GLN A 87 -1.67 12.98 6.40
C GLN A 87 -1.81 13.52 7.82
N VAL A 88 -2.90 14.21 8.11
CA VAL A 88 -3.18 14.77 9.45
C VAL A 88 -3.25 13.68 10.51
N THR A 89 -3.74 12.48 10.18
CA THR A 89 -3.78 11.35 11.11
C THR A 89 -2.39 10.92 11.59
N TYR A 90 -1.34 11.16 10.80
CA TYR A 90 0.06 10.86 11.19
C TYR A 90 0.67 11.87 12.17
N GLU A 91 0.15 13.10 12.26
CA GLU A 91 0.78 14.18 13.03
C GLU A 91 1.07 13.80 14.49
N PRO A 92 0.13 13.23 15.27
CA PRO A 92 0.41 12.90 16.66
C PRO A 92 1.49 11.81 16.82
N ALA A 93 1.46 10.80 15.96
CA ALA A 93 2.41 9.68 16.01
C ALA A 93 3.83 10.12 15.61
N LEU A 94 3.94 11.11 14.72
CA LEU A 94 5.21 11.67 14.24
C LEU A 94 5.68 12.89 15.07
N GLY A 95 4.92 13.32 16.07
CA GLY A 95 5.24 14.50 16.88
C GLY A 95 5.24 15.82 16.10
N GLN A 96 4.36 15.93 15.10
CA GLN A 96 4.25 17.09 14.20
C GLN A 96 3.08 17.99 14.58
N SER A 97 3.20 19.28 14.32
CA SER A 97 2.21 20.31 14.70
C SER A 97 1.43 20.85 13.50
N GLY A 98 1.32 20.11 12.43
CA GLY A 98 0.56 20.46 11.23
C GLY A 98 1.09 19.78 9.98
N PRO A 99 0.25 19.68 8.93
CA PRO A 99 0.64 19.05 7.67
C PRO A 99 1.58 19.96 6.87
N PHE A 100 2.51 19.36 6.14
CA PHE A 100 3.39 20.06 5.21
C PHE A 100 3.64 19.22 3.96
N THR A 101 4.04 19.86 2.87
CA THR A 101 4.47 19.16 1.65
C THR A 101 5.79 19.73 1.13
N PRO A 102 6.59 18.84 0.48
CA PRO A 102 6.38 17.40 0.40
C PRO A 102 6.70 16.73 1.73
N GLN A 103 5.99 15.66 2.04
CA GLN A 103 6.27 14.80 3.19
C GLN A 103 6.29 13.35 2.75
N MET A 104 7.37 12.63 3.03
CA MET A 104 7.43 11.17 2.92
C MET A 104 7.30 10.54 4.29
N VAL A 105 6.31 9.68 4.47
CA VAL A 105 6.12 8.85 5.66
C VAL A 105 6.54 7.43 5.32
N ILE A 106 7.49 6.90 6.10
CA ILE A 106 8.07 5.57 5.92
C ILE A 106 7.53 4.66 7.02
N ASN A 107 6.89 3.55 6.64
CA ASN A 107 6.29 2.54 7.52
C ASN A 107 5.37 3.12 8.61
N GLY A 108 4.76 4.31 8.37
CA GLY A 108 3.93 5.01 9.34
C GLY A 108 4.69 5.50 10.59
N HIS A 109 6.02 5.47 10.59
CA HIS A 109 6.83 5.70 11.80
C HIS A 109 7.89 6.78 11.65
N GLN A 110 8.49 6.94 10.49
CA GLN A 110 9.48 7.98 10.21
C GLN A 110 8.94 8.94 9.16
N SER A 111 9.41 10.18 9.20
CA SER A 111 9.04 11.21 8.23
C SER A 111 10.25 12.00 7.77
N THR A 112 10.33 12.29 6.47
CA THR A 112 11.32 13.18 5.86
C THR A 112 10.66 14.04 4.79
N VAL A 113 11.31 15.15 4.42
CA VAL A 113 10.85 16.02 3.32
C VAL A 113 10.99 15.31 1.96
N GLY A 114 11.89 14.35 1.85
CA GLY A 114 12.03 13.54 0.65
C GLY A 114 12.85 14.16 -0.48
N TYR A 115 13.70 15.15 -0.21
CA TYR A 115 14.55 15.80 -1.21
C TYR A 115 15.79 15.01 -1.57
N ASP A 116 16.38 14.30 -0.61
CA ASP A 116 17.59 13.51 -0.81
C ASP A 116 17.25 12.01 -0.86
N LEU A 117 17.42 11.39 -2.02
CA LEU A 117 17.18 9.95 -2.20
C LEU A 117 18.06 9.08 -1.28
N ASN A 118 19.29 9.50 -0.99
CA ASN A 118 20.16 8.74 -0.10
C ASN A 118 19.71 8.83 1.35
N GLU A 119 19.17 9.97 1.77
CA GLU A 119 18.51 10.11 3.06
C GLU A 119 17.31 9.18 3.17
N ILE A 120 16.41 9.21 2.18
CA ILE A 120 15.23 8.35 2.15
C ILE A 120 15.63 6.87 2.25
N ARG A 121 16.59 6.43 1.47
CA ARG A 121 17.09 5.04 1.49
C ARG A 121 17.72 4.68 2.84
N ARG A 122 18.45 5.61 3.48
CA ARG A 122 18.98 5.38 4.83
C ARG A 122 17.87 5.24 5.86
N VAL A 123 16.82 6.06 5.78
CA VAL A 123 15.65 5.95 6.67
C VAL A 123 14.95 4.61 6.45
N ILE A 124 14.69 4.21 5.19
CA ILE A 124 14.10 2.90 4.89
C ILE A 124 14.97 1.77 5.48
N ALA A 125 16.28 1.81 5.27
CA ALA A 125 17.20 0.77 5.75
C ALA A 125 17.35 0.75 7.29
N SER A 126 17.08 1.86 7.98
CA SER A 126 17.11 1.94 9.44
C SER A 126 15.82 1.47 10.11
N GLU A 127 14.72 1.38 9.34
CA GLU A 127 13.47 0.84 9.86
C GLU A 127 13.55 -0.69 10.00
N PRO A 128 13.00 -1.26 11.08
CA PRO A 128 12.83 -2.69 11.18
C PRO A 128 11.97 -3.20 10.01
N ALA A 129 12.31 -4.37 9.49
CA ALA A 129 11.44 -5.05 8.53
C ALA A 129 10.03 -5.20 9.10
N LEU A 130 9.02 -5.02 8.25
CA LEU A 130 7.63 -5.21 8.67
C LEU A 130 7.43 -6.66 9.10
N SER A 131 7.03 -6.86 10.36
CA SER A 131 6.89 -8.16 11.01
C SER A 131 5.43 -8.51 11.37
N GLY A 132 4.48 -7.92 10.64
CA GLY A 132 3.05 -8.18 10.81
C GLY A 132 2.59 -9.49 10.20
N PRO A 133 1.26 -9.69 10.10
CA PRO A 133 0.67 -10.91 9.54
C PRO A 133 0.99 -11.07 8.06
N GLY A 134 0.98 -12.31 7.57
CA GLY A 134 0.92 -12.58 6.14
C GLY A 134 -0.37 -12.02 5.55
N ILE A 135 -0.27 -11.47 4.34
CA ILE A 135 -1.41 -10.91 3.61
C ILE A 135 -1.44 -11.54 2.23
N ALA A 136 -2.58 -12.09 1.84
CA ALA A 136 -2.85 -12.58 0.49
C ALA A 136 -4.02 -11.82 -0.14
N LEU A 137 -3.78 -11.25 -1.33
CA LEU A 137 -4.85 -10.73 -2.16
C LEU A 137 -5.35 -11.88 -3.04
N VAL A 138 -6.61 -12.27 -2.84
CA VAL A 138 -7.23 -13.40 -3.56
C VAL A 138 -8.50 -12.91 -4.22
N ARG A 139 -8.46 -12.78 -5.55
CA ARG A 139 -9.58 -12.35 -6.40
C ARG A 139 -10.36 -11.15 -5.83
N ASP A 140 -11.33 -11.40 -4.93
CA ASP A 140 -12.30 -10.44 -4.38
C ASP A 140 -12.16 -10.23 -2.87
N ALA A 141 -11.03 -10.65 -2.30
CA ALA A 141 -10.79 -10.55 -0.87
C ALA A 141 -9.31 -10.36 -0.50
N ALA A 142 -9.08 -9.68 0.62
CA ALA A 142 -7.83 -9.74 1.37
C ALA A 142 -7.97 -10.80 2.47
N VAL A 143 -7.01 -11.71 2.54
CA VAL A 143 -6.88 -12.69 3.62
C VAL A 143 -5.67 -12.30 4.45
N ILE A 144 -5.89 -12.14 5.75
CA ILE A 144 -4.86 -11.75 6.72
C ILE A 144 -4.68 -12.92 7.67
N ASP A 145 -3.45 -13.39 7.81
CA ASP A 145 -3.12 -14.53 8.65
C ASP A 145 -3.32 -14.23 10.13
N ALA A 146 -3.49 -15.30 10.91
CA ALA A 146 -3.52 -15.18 12.37
C ALA A 146 -2.11 -14.92 12.93
N ALA A 147 -2.01 -14.07 13.97
CA ALA A 147 -0.82 -13.92 14.79
C ALA A 147 -1.19 -14.08 16.27
N LYS A 148 -0.50 -15.01 16.97
CA LYS A 148 -0.89 -15.45 18.31
C LYS A 148 -0.67 -14.42 19.42
N ASP A 149 0.27 -13.49 19.20
CA ASP A 149 0.75 -12.59 20.26
C ASP A 149 0.17 -11.18 20.15
N ARG A 150 -0.86 -10.99 19.29
CA ARG A 150 -1.49 -9.68 19.12
C ARG A 150 -2.86 -9.64 19.79
N THR A 151 -3.03 -8.67 20.70
CA THR A 151 -4.29 -8.42 21.44
C THR A 151 -4.94 -7.10 21.00
N ASP A 152 -4.17 -6.16 20.48
CA ASP A 152 -4.68 -4.84 20.09
C ASP A 152 -5.19 -4.86 18.65
N ALA A 153 -6.40 -4.32 18.47
CA ALA A 153 -6.99 -4.18 17.15
C ALA A 153 -6.27 -3.12 16.33
N VAL A 154 -5.98 -3.44 15.08
CA VAL A 154 -5.32 -2.55 14.11
C VAL A 154 -6.18 -2.37 12.89
N ASP A 155 -5.96 -1.28 12.15
CA ASP A 155 -6.72 -0.96 10.96
C ASP A 155 -6.20 -1.73 9.74
N VAL A 156 -7.14 -2.13 8.88
CA VAL A 156 -6.86 -2.71 7.57
C VAL A 156 -7.33 -1.74 6.51
N TRP A 157 -6.40 -1.28 5.67
CA TRP A 157 -6.63 -0.33 4.61
C TRP A 157 -6.51 -0.98 3.23
N LEU A 158 -7.41 -0.64 2.34
CA LEU A 158 -7.30 -0.85 0.90
C LEU A 158 -6.84 0.45 0.27
N VAL A 159 -5.77 0.36 -0.53
CA VAL A 159 -5.27 1.45 -1.37
C VAL A 159 -5.38 1.01 -2.83
N ARG A 160 -6.01 1.83 -3.67
CA ARG A 160 -6.02 1.64 -5.12
C ARG A 160 -5.13 2.69 -5.75
N TYR A 161 -4.21 2.28 -6.58
CA TYR A 161 -3.25 3.19 -7.21
C TYR A 161 -3.01 2.85 -8.68
N ALA A 162 -2.74 3.87 -9.48
CA ALA A 162 -2.33 3.68 -10.86
C ALA A 162 -0.88 3.18 -10.89
N PRO A 163 -0.57 2.07 -11.57
CA PRO A 163 0.81 1.61 -11.74
C PRO A 163 1.59 2.56 -12.63
N GLY A 164 2.91 2.61 -12.42
CA GLY A 164 3.83 3.43 -13.23
C GLY A 164 3.81 4.90 -12.87
N THR A 165 4.22 5.74 -13.84
CA THR A 165 4.37 7.19 -13.67
C THR A 165 3.49 7.95 -14.66
N VAL A 166 2.71 8.89 -14.13
CA VAL A 166 1.88 9.82 -14.93
C VAL A 166 2.58 11.17 -14.99
N GLN A 167 2.63 11.77 -16.19
CA GLN A 167 3.15 13.12 -16.41
C GLN A 167 1.98 14.10 -16.46
N VAL A 168 2.00 15.12 -15.60
CA VAL A 168 0.92 16.11 -15.49
C VAL A 168 1.42 17.49 -15.88
N PRO A 169 0.98 18.06 -17.00
CA PRO A 169 1.24 19.47 -17.33
C PRO A 169 0.42 20.37 -16.39
N VAL A 170 1.09 21.26 -15.67
CA VAL A 170 0.48 22.20 -14.74
C VAL A 170 0.31 23.54 -15.43
N ALA A 171 -0.96 23.98 -15.59
CA ALA A 171 -1.23 25.19 -16.35
C ALA A 171 -1.24 26.47 -15.52
N ARG A 172 -1.36 26.37 -14.18
CA ARG A 172 -1.49 27.53 -13.27
C ARG A 172 -0.86 27.23 -11.92
N GLY A 173 -0.77 28.25 -11.04
CA GLY A 173 -0.19 28.13 -9.71
C GLY A 173 1.33 28.20 -9.73
N GLU A 174 1.96 27.78 -8.65
CA GLU A 174 3.41 27.94 -8.46
C GLU A 174 4.25 27.10 -9.42
N ASN A 175 3.71 25.99 -9.94
CA ASN A 175 4.37 25.12 -10.93
C ASN A 175 3.85 25.35 -12.36
N ALA A 176 3.29 26.54 -12.67
CA ALA A 176 2.74 26.84 -13.99
C ALA A 176 3.80 26.67 -15.09
N GLY A 177 3.48 25.93 -16.15
CA GLY A 177 4.37 25.63 -17.28
C GLY A 177 5.24 24.38 -17.09
N GLU A 178 5.28 23.80 -15.90
CA GLU A 178 6.02 22.58 -15.62
C GLU A 178 5.20 21.32 -15.96
N THR A 179 5.89 20.21 -16.25
CA THR A 179 5.28 18.89 -16.34
C THR A 179 5.82 18.01 -15.22
N LEU A 180 4.95 17.64 -14.29
CA LEU A 180 5.33 16.97 -13.06
C LEU A 180 5.11 15.46 -13.15
N PRO A 181 6.13 14.64 -12.78
CA PRO A 181 5.97 13.19 -12.69
C PRO A 181 5.28 12.81 -11.37
N HIS A 182 4.32 11.91 -11.44
CA HIS A 182 3.68 11.29 -10.29
C HIS A 182 3.70 9.78 -10.43
N ALA A 183 4.44 9.08 -9.55
CA ALA A 183 4.48 7.63 -9.54
C ALA A 183 3.41 7.06 -8.60
N HIS A 184 2.84 5.92 -8.99
CA HIS A 184 1.88 5.16 -8.16
C HIS A 184 0.83 6.05 -7.50
N VAL A 185 0.15 6.85 -8.34
CA VAL A 185 -0.88 7.80 -7.88
C VAL A 185 -2.02 7.05 -7.22
N VAL A 186 -2.32 7.39 -5.98
CA VAL A 186 -3.44 6.80 -5.24
C VAL A 186 -4.76 7.40 -5.73
N HIS A 187 -5.70 6.52 -6.05
CA HIS A 187 -7.04 6.87 -6.50
C HIS A 187 -8.13 6.57 -5.47
N GLU A 188 -7.90 5.61 -4.57
CA GLU A 188 -8.84 5.25 -3.50
C GLU A 188 -8.06 4.86 -2.25
N LEU A 189 -8.54 5.33 -1.11
CA LEU A 189 -8.13 4.91 0.21
C LEU A 189 -9.38 4.52 0.99
N LYS A 190 -9.47 3.27 1.44
CA LYS A 190 -10.64 2.77 2.14
C LYS A 190 -10.25 1.93 3.34
N ARG A 191 -10.77 2.28 4.50
CA ARG A 191 -10.67 1.41 5.67
C ARG A 191 -11.64 0.23 5.51
N LEU A 192 -11.09 -0.98 5.44
CA LEU A 192 -11.88 -2.21 5.28
C LEU A 192 -12.43 -2.72 6.61
N GLY A 193 -11.71 -2.48 7.70
CA GLY A 193 -12.08 -2.97 9.02
C GLY A 193 -10.91 -2.98 9.99
N THR A 194 -11.00 -3.82 11.01
CA THR A 194 -9.95 -4.04 12.00
C THR A 194 -9.56 -5.51 12.04
N TRP A 195 -8.27 -5.76 12.32
CA TRP A 195 -7.74 -7.09 12.57
C TRP A 195 -7.27 -7.19 14.03
N ASP A 196 -7.65 -8.28 14.71
CA ASP A 196 -7.45 -8.52 16.15
C ASP A 196 -6.50 -9.69 16.44
N GLY A 197 -5.71 -10.10 15.48
CA GLY A 197 -4.80 -11.24 15.61
C GLY A 197 -5.37 -12.57 15.12
N LYS A 198 -6.67 -12.65 14.82
CA LYS A 198 -7.27 -13.85 14.22
C LYS A 198 -7.20 -13.82 12.70
N MET A 199 -7.23 -14.99 12.07
CA MET A 199 -7.39 -15.06 10.62
C MET A 199 -8.62 -14.27 10.19
N LEU A 200 -8.44 -13.36 9.25
CA LEU A 200 -9.49 -12.46 8.78
C LEU A 200 -9.57 -12.47 7.26
N ARG A 201 -10.78 -12.62 6.73
CA ARG A 201 -11.08 -12.45 5.31
C ARG A 201 -11.98 -11.24 5.13
N LEU A 202 -11.49 -10.23 4.40
CA LEU A 202 -12.24 -9.02 4.09
C LEU A 202 -12.55 -8.98 2.59
N PRO A 203 -13.82 -8.76 2.21
CA PRO A 203 -14.15 -8.56 0.81
C PRO A 203 -13.55 -7.25 0.31
N ILE A 204 -12.95 -7.29 -0.88
CA ILE A 204 -12.47 -6.12 -1.60
C ILE A 204 -13.22 -6.01 -2.92
N PRO A 205 -13.77 -4.83 -3.27
CA PRO A 205 -14.38 -4.63 -4.58
C PRO A 205 -13.37 -4.88 -5.69
N ALA A 206 -13.83 -5.26 -6.87
CA ALA A 206 -12.95 -5.32 -8.04
C ALA A 206 -12.32 -3.95 -8.31
N ALA A 207 -11.05 -3.94 -8.72
CA ALA A 207 -10.41 -2.72 -9.19
C ALA A 207 -11.09 -2.22 -10.46
N THR A 208 -11.19 -0.91 -10.64
CA THR A 208 -11.64 -0.29 -11.88
C THR A 208 -10.46 0.01 -12.78
N GLY A 209 -10.55 -0.34 -14.06
CA GLY A 209 -9.46 -0.15 -15.03
C GLY A 209 -8.21 -0.93 -14.63
N ASP A 210 -7.05 -0.31 -14.84
CA ASP A 210 -5.73 -0.92 -14.60
C ASP A 210 -5.17 -0.61 -13.19
N LEU A 211 -6.03 -0.17 -12.25
CA LEU A 211 -5.58 0.13 -10.89
C LEU A 211 -5.12 -1.13 -10.18
N LYS A 212 -3.99 -1.04 -9.54
CA LYS A 212 -3.49 -2.01 -8.58
C LYS A 212 -4.07 -1.81 -7.19
N SER A 213 -4.01 -2.87 -6.40
CA SER A 213 -4.48 -2.88 -5.03
C SER A 213 -3.34 -3.13 -4.07
N ALA A 214 -3.28 -2.35 -3.02
CA ALA A 214 -2.46 -2.68 -1.86
C ALA A 214 -3.34 -2.82 -0.62
N ILE A 215 -2.98 -3.77 0.24
CA ILE A 215 -3.54 -3.91 1.58
C ILE A 215 -2.46 -3.49 2.57
N ILE A 216 -2.81 -2.62 3.49
CA ILE A 216 -1.93 -2.14 4.56
C ILE A 216 -2.59 -2.47 5.89
N VAL A 217 -1.86 -3.18 6.76
CA VAL A 217 -2.24 -3.43 8.15
C VAL A 217 -1.46 -2.45 9.02
N GLN A 218 -2.15 -1.61 9.77
CA GLN A 218 -1.58 -0.44 10.44
C GLN A 218 -2.15 -0.25 11.84
N GLU A 219 -1.33 0.14 12.79
CA GLU A 219 -1.77 0.58 14.09
C GLU A 219 -2.72 1.77 13.96
N GLN A 220 -3.70 1.84 14.85
CA GLN A 220 -4.72 2.89 14.80
C GLN A 220 -4.11 4.29 14.96
N LYS A 221 -4.85 5.31 14.52
CA LYS A 221 -4.48 6.74 14.65
C LYS A 221 -3.13 7.08 13.99
N GLY A 222 -2.86 6.51 12.82
CA GLY A 222 -1.65 6.81 12.07
C GLY A 222 -0.37 6.25 12.72
N GLY A 223 -0.48 5.17 13.48
CA GLY A 223 0.69 4.48 14.04
C GLY A 223 1.44 3.66 12.99
N ARG A 224 2.32 2.76 13.47
CA ARG A 224 3.19 1.94 12.61
C ARG A 224 2.41 1.07 11.64
N ILE A 225 2.89 0.97 10.42
CA ILE A 225 2.49 -0.07 9.47
C ILE A 225 3.19 -1.37 9.88
N LEU A 226 2.41 -2.45 9.94
CA LEU A 226 2.87 -3.75 10.41
C LEU A 226 3.12 -4.70 9.26
N ALA A 227 2.28 -4.63 8.23
CA ALA A 227 2.39 -5.45 7.03
C ALA A 227 1.75 -4.72 5.84
N ALA A 228 2.27 -5.01 4.65
CA ALA A 228 1.68 -4.57 3.40
C ALA A 228 1.84 -5.66 2.32
N ALA A 229 0.88 -5.72 1.40
CA ALA A 229 0.96 -6.55 0.20
C ALA A 229 0.28 -5.85 -0.97
N THR A 230 0.74 -6.12 -2.19
CA THR A 230 0.15 -5.60 -3.43
C THR A 230 -0.03 -6.73 -4.45
N ASP A 231 -0.98 -6.56 -5.40
CA ASP A 231 -1.20 -7.44 -6.54
C ASP A 231 -0.28 -7.14 -7.73
#